data_c1de60ab68b078bb9c40503619ea6545
#
_entry.id   c1de60ab68b078bb9c40503619ea6545
#
_cell.length_a   1.000
_cell.length_b   1.000
_cell.length_c   1.000
_cell.angle_alpha   90.00
_cell.angle_beta   90.00
_cell.angle_gamma   90.00
#
_symmetry.space_group_name_H-M   'P 1'
#
loop_
_entity.id
_entity.type
_entity.pdbx_description
1 polymer ?
#
loop_
_entity_poly.entity_id
_entity_poly.type
_entity_poly.pdbx_seq_one_letter_code
_entity_poly.pdbx_strand_id
1 'polypeptide(L)'
;MALIKSVRGFTPEFGENCFLADNAAIIGDVKMGRDCSIWFSTVLRGDVNSIRIGNGVNIQDGSVLHTLYEKSTIEIGDHVSVGHNVTIHGATIKDYALVGMGSTTVSYTHLRAHETGAYL
;
A
#
# COMPACT_ATOMS: atom_id res chain seq x y z
N MET A 1 5.07 -13.18 12.79
CA MET A 1 4.58 -11.83 13.13
C MET A 1 5.19 -10.81 12.20
N ALA A 2 4.38 -9.93 11.63
CA ALA A 2 4.88 -8.92 10.70
C ALA A 2 5.93 -8.02 11.37
N LEU A 3 6.85 -7.49 10.58
CA LEU A 3 7.82 -6.50 11.03
C LEU A 3 7.15 -5.11 11.01
N ILE A 4 6.98 -4.52 12.17
CA ILE A 4 6.43 -3.17 12.31
C ILE A 4 7.55 -2.28 12.83
N LYS A 5 7.90 -1.25 12.07
CA LYS A 5 9.04 -0.41 12.44
C LYS A 5 8.73 1.06 12.38
N SER A 6 9.02 1.77 13.46
CA SER A 6 8.90 3.23 13.50
C SER A 6 10.09 3.87 12.80
N VAL A 7 9.83 4.93 12.05
CA VAL A 7 10.85 5.71 11.35
C VAL A 7 10.48 7.19 11.43
N ARG A 8 11.43 8.05 11.73
CA ARG A 8 11.24 9.51 11.81
C ARG A 8 10.12 9.93 12.76
N GLY A 9 9.92 9.16 13.83
CA GLY A 9 8.86 9.45 14.79
C GLY A 9 7.48 8.96 14.38
N PHE A 10 7.35 8.27 13.24
CA PHE A 10 6.09 7.71 12.78
C PHE A 10 6.06 6.21 13.03
N THR A 11 4.98 5.75 13.65
CA THR A 11 4.72 4.33 13.87
C THR A 11 3.51 3.93 13.05
N PRO A 12 3.59 2.82 12.30
CA PRO A 12 2.43 2.36 11.53
C PRO A 12 1.19 2.15 12.42
N GLU A 13 0.02 2.52 11.89
CA GLU A 13 -1.26 2.41 12.59
C GLU A 13 -2.22 1.59 11.74
N PHE A 14 -2.98 0.71 12.41
CA PHE A 14 -3.91 -0.21 11.75
C PHE A 14 -5.28 -0.13 12.41
N GLY A 15 -6.32 -0.20 11.60
CA GLY A 15 -7.66 -0.39 12.10
C GLY A 15 -7.89 -1.82 12.58
N GLU A 16 -9.12 -2.13 12.95
CA GLU A 16 -9.49 -3.44 13.47
C GLU A 16 -9.48 -4.50 12.38
N ASN A 17 -9.28 -5.74 12.79
CA ASN A 17 -9.46 -6.92 11.95
C ASN A 17 -8.57 -6.94 10.71
N CYS A 18 -7.33 -6.51 10.84
CA CYS A 18 -6.37 -6.57 9.75
C CYS A 18 -5.54 -7.85 9.83
N PHE A 19 -5.30 -8.46 8.67
CA PHE A 19 -4.37 -9.57 8.56
C PHE A 19 -3.02 -9.05 8.10
N LEU A 20 -1.99 -9.29 8.86
CA LEU A 20 -0.62 -8.91 8.51
C LEU A 20 0.22 -10.17 8.48
N ALA A 21 0.65 -10.59 7.30
CA ALA A 21 1.41 -11.83 7.14
C ALA A 21 2.73 -11.79 7.93
N ASP A 22 3.20 -12.94 8.37
CA ASP A 22 4.35 -13.04 9.26
C ASP A 22 5.62 -12.37 8.74
N ASN A 23 5.82 -12.37 7.44
CA ASN A 23 7.00 -11.73 6.87
C ASN A 23 6.70 -10.44 6.09
N ALA A 24 5.55 -9.84 6.31
CA ALA A 24 5.29 -8.51 5.79
C ALA A 24 6.08 -7.49 6.61
N ALA A 25 6.52 -6.41 5.96
CA ALA A 25 7.23 -5.32 6.63
C ALA A 25 6.45 -4.03 6.44
N ILE A 26 6.12 -3.37 7.54
CA ILE A 26 5.35 -2.13 7.51
C ILE A 26 6.12 -1.08 8.29
N ILE A 27 6.55 -0.04 7.61
CA ILE A 27 7.59 0.85 8.08
C ILE A 27 7.14 2.30 8.00
N GLY A 28 7.26 3.02 9.09
CA GLY A 28 7.13 4.47 9.13
C GLY A 28 5.70 4.98 9.08
N ASP A 29 5.48 6.00 8.27
CA ASP A 29 4.23 6.74 8.24
C ASP A 29 3.18 6.04 7.38
N VAL A 30 2.64 4.96 7.93
CA VAL A 30 1.59 4.16 7.30
C VAL A 30 0.36 4.18 8.18
N LYS A 31 -0.78 4.59 7.63
CA LYS A 31 -2.07 4.50 8.33
C LYS A 31 -3.03 3.71 7.47
N MET A 32 -3.62 2.70 8.06
CA MET A 32 -4.46 1.73 7.38
C MET A 32 -5.79 1.61 8.11
N GLY A 33 -6.87 1.51 7.37
CA GLY A 33 -8.18 1.32 7.93
C GLY A 33 -8.40 -0.11 8.42
N ARG A 34 -9.65 -0.47 8.61
CA ARG A 34 -10.04 -1.80 9.11
C ARG A 34 -10.19 -2.80 7.97
N ASP A 35 -10.20 -4.07 8.32
CA ASP A 35 -10.49 -5.19 7.40
C ASP A 35 -9.54 -5.27 6.21
N CYS A 36 -8.30 -4.86 6.42
CA CYS A 36 -7.27 -4.94 5.38
C CYS A 36 -6.46 -6.22 5.52
N SER A 37 -5.89 -6.67 4.42
CA SER A 37 -4.98 -7.82 4.44
C SER A 37 -3.70 -7.50 3.67
N ILE A 38 -2.58 -7.70 4.34
CA ILE A 38 -1.25 -7.47 3.79
C ILE A 38 -0.55 -8.81 3.78
N TRP A 39 -0.24 -9.30 2.59
CA TRP A 39 0.17 -10.67 2.39
C TRP A 39 1.68 -10.88 2.47
N PHE A 40 2.13 -12.10 2.24
CA PHE A 40 3.52 -12.49 2.51
C PHE A 40 4.51 -11.74 1.63
N SER A 41 5.64 -11.35 2.22
CA SER A 41 6.74 -10.65 1.54
C SER A 41 6.36 -9.28 0.98
N THR A 42 5.28 -8.70 1.48
CA THR A 42 4.84 -7.35 1.10
C THR A 42 5.57 -6.32 1.95
N VAL A 43 5.98 -5.21 1.33
CA VAL A 43 6.68 -4.14 2.01
C VAL A 43 5.94 -2.82 1.83
N LEU A 44 5.55 -2.20 2.93
CA LEU A 44 4.97 -0.86 2.94
C LEU A 44 5.99 0.08 3.57
N ARG A 45 6.64 0.90 2.75
CA ARG A 45 7.70 1.80 3.20
C ARG A 45 7.26 3.25 3.20
N GLY A 46 6.67 3.68 4.31
CA GLY A 46 6.36 5.09 4.55
C GLY A 46 7.50 5.78 5.28
N ASP A 47 8.73 5.54 4.85
CA ASP A 47 9.90 6.02 5.54
C ASP A 47 10.26 7.47 5.21
N VAL A 48 9.91 7.95 4.03
CA VAL A 48 10.22 9.34 3.62
C VAL A 48 8.98 10.15 3.30
N ASN A 49 7.80 9.55 3.19
CA ASN A 49 6.53 10.24 3.02
C ASN A 49 5.39 9.30 3.40
N SER A 50 4.15 9.76 3.33
CA SER A 50 3.01 9.04 3.90
C SER A 50 2.40 8.02 2.96
N ILE A 51 1.92 6.92 3.55
CA ILE A 51 1.07 5.92 2.90
C ILE A 51 -0.24 5.89 3.66
N ARG A 52 -1.34 6.13 2.96
CA ARG A 52 -2.69 6.10 3.54
C ARG A 52 -3.53 5.05 2.82
N ILE A 53 -4.09 4.14 3.56
CA ILE A 53 -4.83 2.99 3.04
C ILE A 53 -6.20 2.98 3.69
N GLY A 54 -7.24 2.89 2.88
CA GLY A 54 -8.61 2.86 3.36
C GLY A 54 -9.01 1.53 3.98
N ASN A 55 -10.31 1.25 4.01
CA ASN A 55 -10.86 0.04 4.59
C ASN A 55 -11.00 -1.06 3.53
N GLY A 56 -10.88 -2.31 3.96
CA GLY A 56 -11.14 -3.45 3.08
C GLY A 56 -10.16 -3.64 1.94
N VAL A 57 -8.95 -3.12 2.08
CA VAL A 57 -7.92 -3.19 1.04
C VAL A 57 -7.13 -4.49 1.19
N ASN A 58 -6.82 -5.15 0.07
CA ASN A 58 -5.87 -6.25 0.12
C ASN A 58 -4.66 -5.92 -0.74
N ILE A 59 -3.49 -6.19 -0.20
CA ILE A 59 -2.21 -6.00 -0.88
C ILE A 59 -1.52 -7.35 -0.87
N GLN A 60 -1.43 -7.94 -2.05
CA GLN A 60 -1.02 -9.32 -2.18
C GLN A 60 0.48 -9.52 -2.22
N ASP A 61 0.88 -10.79 -2.19
CA ASP A 61 2.24 -11.23 -1.95
C ASP A 61 3.30 -10.55 -2.84
N GLY A 62 4.38 -10.15 -2.21
CA GLY A 62 5.55 -9.63 -2.92
C GLY A 62 5.43 -8.20 -3.42
N SER A 63 4.35 -7.50 -3.10
CA SER A 63 4.18 -6.11 -3.54
C SER A 63 5.00 -5.15 -2.69
N VAL A 64 5.45 -4.05 -3.28
CA VAL A 64 6.24 -3.03 -2.61
C VAL A 64 5.60 -1.67 -2.82
N LEU A 65 5.30 -0.98 -1.73
CA LEU A 65 4.76 0.37 -1.74
C LEU A 65 5.81 1.31 -1.14
N HIS A 66 6.26 2.28 -1.91
CA HIS A 66 7.30 3.21 -1.48
C HIS A 66 6.97 4.62 -1.95
N THR A 67 7.26 5.60 -1.12
CA THR A 67 7.01 7.02 -1.40
C THR A 67 8.29 7.73 -1.80
N LEU A 68 8.16 8.94 -2.34
CA LEU A 68 9.29 9.79 -2.66
C LEU A 68 9.35 10.98 -1.73
N TYR A 69 10.54 11.27 -1.23
CA TYR A 69 10.76 12.38 -0.30
C TYR A 69 10.30 13.71 -0.93
N GLU A 70 9.42 14.41 -0.23
CA GLU A 70 8.84 15.70 -0.65
C GLU A 70 8.14 15.69 -2.01
N LYS A 71 7.99 14.54 -2.67
CA LYS A 71 7.44 14.49 -4.02
C LYS A 71 6.14 13.74 -4.13
N SER A 72 6.03 12.58 -3.52
CA SER A 72 4.81 11.80 -3.68
C SER A 72 4.47 11.00 -2.46
N THR A 73 3.18 10.86 -2.26
CA THR A 73 2.56 10.01 -1.25
C THR A 73 1.88 8.85 -1.96
N ILE A 74 1.39 7.89 -1.19
CA ILE A 74 0.52 6.85 -1.69
C ILE A 74 -0.81 7.00 -0.96
N GLU A 75 -1.90 7.09 -1.74
CA GLU A 75 -3.24 7.18 -1.20
C GLU A 75 -4.10 6.13 -1.86
N ILE A 76 -4.58 5.20 -1.07
CA ILE A 76 -5.38 4.06 -1.52
C ILE A 76 -6.74 4.14 -0.84
N GLY A 77 -7.79 4.19 -1.64
CA GLY A 77 -9.16 4.25 -1.16
C GLY A 77 -9.65 2.92 -0.59
N ASP A 78 -10.96 2.80 -0.45
CA ASP A 78 -11.56 1.61 0.16
C ASP A 78 -11.74 0.50 -0.87
N HIS A 79 -11.64 -0.74 -0.41
CA HIS A 79 -11.91 -1.95 -1.21
C HIS A 79 -11.06 -2.07 -2.47
N VAL A 80 -9.85 -1.56 -2.41
CA VAL A 80 -8.87 -1.68 -3.49
C VAL A 80 -8.17 -3.03 -3.38
N SER A 81 -7.94 -3.67 -4.51
CA SER A 81 -7.14 -4.89 -4.58
C SER A 81 -5.85 -4.62 -5.32
N VAL A 82 -4.73 -4.90 -4.68
CA VAL A 82 -3.41 -4.81 -5.27
C VAL A 82 -2.90 -6.23 -5.48
N GLY A 83 -2.63 -6.60 -6.72
CA GLY A 83 -2.20 -7.95 -7.08
C GLY A 83 -0.80 -8.28 -6.60
N HIS A 84 -0.34 -9.49 -6.96
CA HIS A 84 1.00 -9.95 -6.56
C HIS A 84 2.10 -9.17 -7.30
N ASN A 85 3.21 -8.98 -6.63
CA ASN A 85 4.42 -8.38 -7.22
C ASN A 85 4.17 -7.04 -7.92
N VAL A 86 3.36 -6.20 -7.29
CA VAL A 86 3.09 -4.84 -7.77
C VAL A 86 4.09 -3.90 -7.10
N THR A 87 4.59 -2.93 -7.87
CA THR A 87 5.41 -1.86 -7.32
C THR A 87 4.64 -0.56 -7.40
N ILE A 88 4.32 0.03 -6.26
CA ILE A 88 3.66 1.32 -6.19
C ILE A 88 4.66 2.34 -5.66
N HIS A 89 5.08 3.24 -6.53
CA HIS A 89 6.07 4.27 -6.20
C HIS A 89 5.42 5.64 -6.30
N GLY A 90 4.51 5.90 -5.36
CA GLY A 90 3.62 7.04 -5.42
C GLY A 90 2.40 6.75 -6.29
N ALA A 91 1.23 7.08 -5.81
CA ALA A 91 -0.01 6.93 -6.59
C ALA A 91 -1.21 7.40 -5.79
N THR A 92 -2.27 7.73 -6.48
CA THR A 92 -3.61 7.86 -5.91
C THR A 92 -4.48 6.79 -6.54
N ILE A 93 -4.98 5.89 -5.73
CA ILE A 93 -5.79 4.75 -6.18
C ILE A 93 -7.16 4.88 -5.51
N LYS A 94 -8.18 5.07 -6.33
CA LYS A 94 -9.54 5.34 -5.83
C LYS A 94 -10.25 4.05 -5.43
N ASP A 95 -11.37 4.20 -4.72
CA ASP A 95 -12.14 3.08 -4.22
C ASP A 95 -12.45 2.05 -5.31
N TYR A 96 -12.40 0.78 -4.95
CA TYR A 96 -12.74 -0.36 -5.79
C TYR A 96 -11.84 -0.57 -7.01
N ALA A 97 -10.73 0.13 -7.10
CA ALA A 97 -9.78 -0.10 -8.20
C ALA A 97 -9.06 -1.44 -8.03
N LEU A 98 -8.63 -1.99 -9.14
CA LEU A 98 -7.79 -3.18 -9.17
C LEU A 98 -6.45 -2.83 -9.80
N VAL A 99 -5.37 -3.10 -9.06
CA VAL A 99 -4.03 -2.95 -9.60
C VAL A 99 -3.56 -4.35 -9.98
N GLY A 100 -3.41 -4.60 -11.27
CA GLY A 100 -3.08 -5.94 -11.78
C GLY A 100 -1.70 -6.43 -11.37
N MET A 101 -1.53 -7.74 -11.36
CA MET A 101 -0.27 -8.38 -10.99
C MET A 101 0.90 -7.87 -11.83
N GLY A 102 2.03 -7.64 -11.19
CA GLY A 102 3.25 -7.19 -11.87
C GLY A 102 3.24 -5.74 -12.32
N SER A 103 2.19 -4.97 -11.99
CA SER A 103 2.09 -3.56 -12.40
C SER A 103 3.13 -2.71 -11.69
N THR A 104 3.49 -1.60 -12.34
CA THR A 104 4.34 -0.58 -11.72
C THR A 104 3.65 0.77 -11.88
N THR A 105 3.54 1.52 -10.80
CA THR A 105 2.99 2.87 -10.84
C THR A 105 4.10 3.89 -10.63
N VAL A 106 3.84 5.12 -11.05
CA VAL A 106 4.75 6.25 -10.86
C VAL A 106 4.05 7.36 -10.09
N SER A 107 4.79 8.37 -9.69
CA SER A 107 4.34 9.40 -8.75
C SER A 107 3.04 10.12 -9.11
N TYR A 108 2.72 10.20 -10.40
CA TYR A 108 1.51 10.88 -10.86
C TYR A 108 0.41 9.92 -11.30
N THR A 109 0.51 8.66 -10.96
CA THR A 109 -0.49 7.65 -11.33
C THR A 109 -1.79 7.87 -10.55
N HIS A 110 -2.91 7.87 -11.27
CA HIS A 110 -4.26 7.92 -10.69
C HIS A 110 -5.08 6.78 -11.27
N LEU A 111 -5.58 5.90 -10.42
CA LEU A 111 -6.39 4.75 -10.82
C LEU A 111 -7.76 4.83 -10.17
N ARG A 112 -8.79 4.44 -10.92
CA ARG A 112 -10.18 4.42 -10.46
C ARG A 112 -10.76 3.03 -10.62
N ALA A 113 -11.98 2.83 -10.08
CA ALA A 113 -12.72 1.59 -10.29
C ALA A 113 -12.83 1.30 -11.78
N HIS A 114 -12.73 0.01 -12.14
CA HIS A 114 -12.81 -0.48 -13.52
C HIS A 114 -11.61 -0.11 -14.39
N GLU A 115 -10.60 0.52 -13.82
CA GLU A 115 -9.32 0.71 -14.49
C GLU A 115 -8.33 -0.33 -13.99
N THR A 116 -7.47 -0.81 -14.87
CA THR A 116 -6.43 -1.77 -14.51
C THR A 116 -5.08 -1.14 -14.76
N GLY A 117 -4.31 -0.95 -13.69
CA GLY A 117 -2.95 -0.47 -13.81
C GLY A 117 -2.02 -1.63 -14.09
N ALA A 118 -1.89 -2.03 -15.34
CA ALA A 118 -1.04 -3.15 -15.70
C ALA A 118 0.40 -2.74 -15.94
N TYR A 119 0.59 -1.52 -16.34
CA TYR A 119 1.92 -0.96 -16.56
C TYR A 119 1.73 0.52 -16.78
N LEU A 120 2.76 1.27 -16.68
CA LEU A 120 2.62 2.71 -16.85
C LEU A 120 3.93 3.30 -17.34
#